data_abcedd09970bd2abf9d70daa1405f512
#
_entry.id   abcedd09970bd2abf9d70daa1405f512
#
_cell.length_a   1.000
_cell.length_b   1.000
_cell.length_c   1.000
_cell.angle_alpha   90.00
_cell.angle_beta   90.00
_cell.angle_gamma   90.00
#
_symmetry.space_group_name_H-M   'P 1'
#
loop_
_entity.id
_entity.type
_entity.pdbx_description
1 polymer ?
#
loop_
_entity_poly.entity_id
_entity_poly.type
_entity_poly.pdbx_seq_one_letter_code
_entity_poly.pdbx_strand_id
1 'polypeptide(L)'
;MTTPQIHDSRYSWLRLLVTLAIATVANVGMWAVIVILPAVEVEFGAGRAEASMPYTLTMVGFALGNLIIGRLVDRVGVTLALNGAALVIAAGYALSVLAPSITVLSLTHLLLGLGTAVGFGPLIADISHWFIKRRGIAVALVASGNYLSGAIWPTALSGILAESGWRSVYLTLALVTLVVLMPLSLLLRRRLPATAHETSAAASALNARSSGLTPRQLQWLLGLAGIGCCVAMAMPQVHIVAYCVGLGYGPAVGAEMLSLMLLGGVASRIISGLLADRLGGVVILLAGSVLQCIALFLYLPYDGMISLYMVSLVFGLAQGGIVPSYALVVREYMPPREAGARVGFVMMMTILGMALGGWMSGWIYDVTGSYQLAFINGILWNGLNIAILLLLLLRSRSARNATTALS
;
A
#
# COMPACT_ATOMS: atom_id res chain seq x y z
N MET A 1 13.76 -19.08 37.57
CA MET A 1 12.55 -18.36 37.08
C MET A 1 12.79 -18.06 35.59
N THR A 2 12.15 -18.82 34.70
CA THR A 2 12.23 -18.56 33.26
C THR A 2 11.57 -17.23 32.97
N THR A 3 12.34 -16.24 32.51
CA THR A 3 11.80 -14.98 31.99
C THR A 3 10.70 -15.31 30.97
N PRO A 4 9.47 -14.80 31.14
CA PRO A 4 8.39 -15.09 30.20
C PRO A 4 8.84 -14.68 28.81
N GLN A 5 8.77 -15.61 27.85
CA GLN A 5 9.08 -15.32 26.45
C GLN A 5 8.11 -14.24 25.95
N ILE A 6 8.59 -13.01 25.82
CA ILE A 6 7.78 -11.85 25.38
C ILE A 6 7.55 -11.95 23.86
N HIS A 7 8.60 -12.35 23.12
CA HIS A 7 8.55 -12.49 21.67
C HIS A 7 7.86 -13.79 21.23
N ASP A 8 7.16 -13.75 20.10
CA ASP A 8 6.44 -14.89 19.50
C ASP A 8 5.42 -15.55 20.47
N SER A 9 5.01 -14.85 21.53
CA SER A 9 4.09 -15.31 22.59
C SER A 9 2.63 -15.32 22.12
N ARG A 10 1.73 -15.94 22.92
CA ARG A 10 0.27 -15.85 22.67
C ARG A 10 -0.21 -14.41 22.63
N TYR A 11 0.34 -13.54 23.49
CA TYR A 11 0.04 -12.12 23.47
C TYR A 11 0.50 -11.44 22.19
N SER A 12 1.69 -11.78 21.66
CA SER A 12 2.18 -11.25 20.38
C SER A 12 1.22 -11.58 19.23
N TRP A 13 0.68 -12.79 19.18
CA TRP A 13 -0.31 -13.20 18.19
C TRP A 13 -1.66 -12.49 18.37
N LEU A 14 -2.15 -12.33 19.61
CA LEU A 14 -3.35 -11.53 19.87
C LEU A 14 -3.15 -10.08 19.43
N ARG A 15 -2.00 -9.49 19.79
CA ARG A 15 -1.62 -8.14 19.36
C ARG A 15 -1.61 -8.02 17.83
N LEU A 16 -1.08 -9.01 17.13
CA LEU A 16 -1.07 -9.05 15.68
C LEU A 16 -2.49 -9.01 15.10
N LEU A 17 -3.42 -9.82 15.62
CA LEU A 17 -4.81 -9.82 15.16
C LEU A 17 -5.50 -8.47 15.40
N VAL A 18 -5.30 -7.87 16.58
CA VAL A 18 -5.80 -6.52 16.87
C VAL A 18 -5.19 -5.48 15.94
N THR A 19 -3.88 -5.55 15.70
CA THR A 19 -3.17 -4.65 14.79
C THR A 19 -3.66 -4.80 13.35
N LEU A 20 -3.93 -6.03 12.91
CA LEU A 20 -4.51 -6.30 11.59
C LEU A 20 -5.91 -5.70 11.45
N ALA A 21 -6.77 -5.85 12.46
CA ALA A 21 -8.09 -5.24 12.48
C ALA A 21 -8.02 -3.70 12.43
N ILE A 22 -7.14 -3.10 13.23
CA ILE A 22 -6.88 -1.65 13.20
C ILE A 22 -6.40 -1.22 11.80
N ALA A 23 -5.43 -1.94 11.22
CA ALA A 23 -4.91 -1.63 9.88
C ALA A 23 -6.02 -1.70 8.81
N THR A 24 -6.93 -2.69 8.90
CA THR A 24 -8.05 -2.85 7.97
C THR A 24 -9.05 -1.68 8.06
N VAL A 25 -9.31 -1.16 9.25
CA VAL A 25 -10.21 0.00 9.42
C VAL A 25 -9.49 1.32 9.09
N ALA A 26 -8.25 1.51 9.57
CA ALA A 26 -7.52 2.76 9.38
C ALA A 26 -7.19 3.03 7.89
N ASN A 27 -6.97 1.99 7.07
CA ASN A 27 -6.65 2.16 5.66
C ASN A 27 -7.87 2.39 4.75
N VAL A 28 -9.11 2.40 5.27
CA VAL A 28 -10.30 2.60 4.44
C VAL A 28 -10.29 3.93 3.66
N GLY A 29 -9.62 4.97 4.20
CA GLY A 29 -9.47 6.26 3.54
C GLY A 29 -8.80 6.20 2.16
N MET A 30 -7.97 5.19 1.91
CA MET A 30 -7.34 5.00 0.59
C MET A 30 -8.30 4.40 -0.44
N TRP A 31 -9.28 3.62 -0.02
CA TRP A 31 -10.13 2.80 -0.90
C TRP A 31 -11.52 3.37 -1.06
N ALA A 32 -12.08 4.02 -0.04
CA ALA A 32 -13.41 4.62 -0.10
C ALA A 32 -13.51 5.68 -1.20
N VAL A 33 -12.48 6.47 -1.41
CA VAL A 33 -12.44 7.50 -2.45
C VAL A 33 -12.59 6.92 -3.86
N ILE A 34 -12.08 5.71 -4.09
CA ILE A 34 -12.16 5.02 -5.39
C ILE A 34 -13.61 4.62 -5.69
N VAL A 35 -14.33 4.17 -4.66
CA VAL A 35 -15.74 3.76 -4.79
C VAL A 35 -16.64 4.95 -5.11
N ILE A 36 -16.39 6.11 -4.49
CA ILE A 36 -17.21 7.31 -4.71
C ILE A 36 -16.82 8.11 -5.96
N LEU A 37 -15.68 7.81 -6.59
CA LEU A 37 -15.14 8.60 -7.70
C LEU A 37 -16.17 8.88 -8.81
N PRO A 38 -16.94 7.89 -9.32
CA PRO A 38 -17.95 8.17 -10.34
C PRO A 38 -19.08 9.10 -9.85
N ALA A 39 -19.49 8.99 -8.59
CA ALA A 39 -20.52 9.85 -8.02
C ALA A 39 -20.04 11.32 -7.86
N VAL A 40 -18.78 11.49 -7.46
CA VAL A 40 -18.11 12.79 -7.33
C VAL A 40 -17.92 13.44 -8.69
N GLU A 41 -17.53 12.67 -9.72
CA GLU A 41 -17.38 13.12 -11.10
C GLU A 41 -18.70 13.73 -11.63
N VAL A 42 -19.81 13.01 -11.43
CA VAL A 42 -21.13 13.46 -11.87
C VAL A 42 -21.60 14.69 -11.09
N GLU A 43 -21.45 14.71 -9.76
CA GLU A 43 -21.97 15.77 -8.91
C GLU A 43 -21.25 17.12 -9.15
N PHE A 44 -19.92 17.08 -9.31
CA PHE A 44 -19.13 18.30 -9.50
C PHE A 44 -18.91 18.67 -10.99
N GLY A 45 -19.39 17.83 -11.92
CA GLY A 45 -19.15 18.03 -13.36
C GLY A 45 -17.66 18.00 -13.72
N ALA A 46 -16.86 17.23 -12.94
CA ALA A 46 -15.41 17.18 -13.05
C ALA A 46 -14.97 16.15 -14.09
N GLY A 47 -13.84 16.42 -14.77
CA GLY A 47 -13.17 15.41 -15.58
C GLY A 47 -12.54 14.29 -14.71
N ARG A 48 -12.12 13.19 -15.31
CA ARG A 48 -11.53 12.03 -14.60
C ARG A 48 -10.25 12.40 -13.85
N ALA A 49 -9.42 13.28 -14.40
CA ALA A 49 -8.23 13.79 -13.74
C ALA A 49 -8.59 14.57 -12.46
N GLU A 50 -9.58 15.47 -12.53
CA GLU A 50 -10.03 16.23 -11.37
C GLU A 50 -10.71 15.31 -10.33
N ALA A 51 -11.56 14.38 -10.78
CA ALA A 51 -12.25 13.44 -9.92
C ALA A 51 -11.27 12.49 -9.19
N SER A 52 -10.09 12.23 -9.74
CA SER A 52 -9.03 11.44 -9.10
C SER A 52 -8.14 12.25 -8.14
N MET A 53 -8.23 13.57 -8.11
CA MET A 53 -7.43 14.43 -7.23
C MET A 53 -7.60 14.14 -5.73
N PRO A 54 -8.80 13.83 -5.19
CA PRO A 54 -8.95 13.39 -3.82
C PRO A 54 -8.09 12.16 -3.49
N TYR A 55 -8.04 11.16 -4.39
CA TYR A 55 -7.14 10.02 -4.23
C TYR A 55 -5.67 10.44 -4.24
N THR A 56 -5.27 11.28 -5.19
CA THR A 56 -3.90 11.79 -5.31
C THR A 56 -3.46 12.49 -4.02
N LEU A 57 -4.30 13.37 -3.46
CA LEU A 57 -3.99 14.07 -2.22
C LEU A 57 -4.07 13.14 -0.99
N THR A 58 -4.91 12.10 -1.01
CA THR A 58 -4.85 11.03 0.00
C THR A 58 -3.48 10.37 0.00
N MET A 59 -2.93 10.03 -1.16
CA MET A 59 -1.60 9.42 -1.27
C MET A 59 -0.48 10.36 -0.81
N VAL A 60 -0.54 11.64 -1.17
CA VAL A 60 0.41 12.65 -0.68
C VAL A 60 0.34 12.78 0.84
N GLY A 61 -0.89 12.89 1.39
CA GLY A 61 -1.12 12.91 2.84
C GLY A 61 -0.59 11.65 3.52
N PHE A 62 -0.80 10.48 2.93
CA PHE A 62 -0.32 9.20 3.43
C PHE A 62 1.22 9.12 3.43
N ALA A 63 1.88 9.63 2.40
CA ALA A 63 3.33 9.71 2.36
C ALA A 63 3.89 10.58 3.50
N LEU A 64 3.33 11.79 3.67
CA LEU A 64 3.67 12.71 4.75
C LEU A 64 3.36 12.12 6.13
N GLY A 65 2.19 11.50 6.25
CA GLY A 65 1.71 10.87 7.48
C GLY A 65 2.63 9.74 7.96
N ASN A 66 3.15 8.91 7.07
CA ASN A 66 4.12 7.87 7.45
C ASN A 66 5.38 8.46 8.09
N LEU A 67 5.86 9.61 7.64
CA LEU A 67 7.01 10.29 8.23
C LEU A 67 6.68 10.93 9.58
N ILE A 68 5.52 11.60 9.67
CA ILE A 68 5.11 12.37 10.86
C ILE A 68 4.66 11.43 11.97
N ILE A 69 3.73 10.50 11.66
CA ILE A 69 3.15 9.58 12.64
C ILE A 69 4.18 8.56 13.11
N GLY A 70 5.11 8.11 12.26
CA GLY A 70 6.20 7.25 12.67
C GLY A 70 7.00 7.87 13.82
N ARG A 71 7.42 9.14 13.66
CA ARG A 71 8.12 9.88 14.74
C ARG A 71 7.25 10.12 15.97
N LEU A 72 5.94 10.31 15.77
CA LEU A 72 5.00 10.49 16.88
C LEU A 72 4.87 9.20 17.70
N VAL A 73 4.76 8.04 17.02
CA VAL A 73 4.71 6.72 17.69
C VAL A 73 5.95 6.49 18.54
N ASP A 74 7.13 6.84 18.04
CA ASP A 74 8.38 6.71 18.78
C ASP A 74 8.40 7.57 20.06
N ARG A 75 7.76 8.74 20.04
CA ARG A 75 7.73 9.69 21.18
C ARG A 75 6.64 9.38 22.20
N VAL A 76 5.40 9.20 21.73
CA VAL A 76 4.22 9.11 22.62
C VAL A 76 3.67 7.68 22.73
N GLY A 77 4.14 6.76 21.88
CA GLY A 77 3.67 5.38 21.80
C GLY A 77 2.49 5.18 20.84
N VAL A 78 2.30 3.92 20.43
CA VAL A 78 1.35 3.54 19.37
C VAL A 78 -0.10 3.88 19.70
N THR A 79 -0.53 3.69 20.98
CA THR A 79 -1.92 3.92 21.40
C THR A 79 -2.33 5.39 21.25
N LEU A 80 -1.49 6.32 21.72
CA LEU A 80 -1.82 7.74 21.66
C LEU A 80 -1.79 8.26 20.22
N ALA A 81 -0.82 7.79 19.44
CA ALA A 81 -0.72 8.11 18.01
C ALA A 81 -1.94 7.60 17.22
N LEU A 82 -2.43 6.39 17.52
CA LEU A 82 -3.65 5.82 16.91
C LEU A 82 -4.90 6.64 17.24
N ASN A 83 -5.07 7.04 18.51
CA ASN A 83 -6.22 7.87 18.91
C ASN A 83 -6.19 9.24 18.22
N GLY A 84 -5.03 9.89 18.16
CA GLY A 84 -4.86 11.14 17.43
C GLY A 84 -5.16 10.99 15.93
N ALA A 85 -4.66 9.92 15.32
CA ALA A 85 -4.92 9.62 13.92
C ALA A 85 -6.40 9.31 13.65
N ALA A 86 -7.09 8.57 14.56
CA ALA A 86 -8.52 8.31 14.44
C ALA A 86 -9.35 9.60 14.43
N LEU A 87 -9.00 10.58 15.27
CA LEU A 87 -9.64 11.90 15.28
C LEU A 87 -9.36 12.65 13.95
N VAL A 88 -8.14 12.62 13.44
CA VAL A 88 -7.77 13.25 12.17
C VAL A 88 -8.53 12.63 11.00
N ILE A 89 -8.64 11.28 10.95
CA ILE A 89 -9.40 10.56 9.92
C ILE A 89 -10.88 10.93 9.99
N ALA A 90 -11.48 10.86 11.18
CA ALA A 90 -12.89 11.18 11.37
C ALA A 90 -13.20 12.64 11.02
N ALA A 91 -12.35 13.58 11.41
CA ALA A 91 -12.47 14.99 11.02
C ALA A 91 -12.34 15.17 9.49
N GLY A 92 -11.40 14.46 8.86
CA GLY A 92 -11.23 14.45 7.42
C GLY A 92 -12.51 14.00 6.68
N TYR A 93 -13.14 12.91 7.13
CA TYR A 93 -14.42 12.46 6.58
C TYR A 93 -15.54 13.46 6.83
N ALA A 94 -15.69 13.97 8.05
CA ALA A 94 -16.73 14.95 8.38
C ALA A 94 -16.61 16.25 7.56
N LEU A 95 -15.39 16.75 7.37
CA LEU A 95 -15.13 17.90 6.53
C LEU A 95 -15.40 17.61 5.04
N SER A 96 -15.10 16.39 4.59
CA SER A 96 -15.39 15.98 3.21
C SER A 96 -16.88 15.98 2.89
N VAL A 97 -17.75 15.63 3.86
CA VAL A 97 -19.22 15.70 3.71
C VAL A 97 -19.69 17.12 3.41
N LEU A 98 -19.02 18.13 3.96
CA LEU A 98 -19.35 19.55 3.80
C LEU A 98 -18.68 20.17 2.57
N ALA A 99 -17.92 19.42 1.78
CA ALA A 99 -17.17 19.94 0.65
C ALA A 99 -18.13 20.49 -0.45
N PRO A 100 -18.03 21.79 -0.80
CA PRO A 100 -18.84 22.39 -1.83
C PRO A 100 -18.25 22.25 -3.25
N SER A 101 -17.00 21.77 -3.35
CA SER A 101 -16.28 21.62 -4.62
C SER A 101 -15.28 20.47 -4.55
N ILE A 102 -14.87 19.99 -5.72
CA ILE A 102 -13.86 18.95 -5.86
C ILE A 102 -12.51 19.36 -5.24
N THR A 103 -12.16 20.66 -5.32
CA THR A 103 -10.93 21.19 -4.73
C THR A 103 -10.95 21.10 -3.21
N VAL A 104 -12.05 21.49 -2.57
CA VAL A 104 -12.20 21.37 -1.11
C VAL A 104 -12.20 19.90 -0.70
N LEU A 105 -12.92 19.05 -1.44
CA LEU A 105 -12.90 17.59 -1.22
C LEU A 105 -11.48 17.04 -1.29
N SER A 106 -10.71 17.46 -2.28
CA SER A 106 -9.30 17.04 -2.45
C SER A 106 -8.42 17.46 -1.27
N LEU A 107 -8.59 18.68 -0.77
CA LEU A 107 -7.83 19.18 0.39
C LEU A 107 -8.18 18.43 1.67
N THR A 108 -9.45 18.08 1.90
CA THR A 108 -9.84 17.25 3.05
C THR A 108 -9.24 15.85 2.96
N HIS A 109 -9.04 15.34 1.76
CA HIS A 109 -8.40 14.05 1.52
C HIS A 109 -6.89 14.05 1.82
N LEU A 110 -6.20 15.18 1.74
CA LEU A 110 -4.84 15.32 2.25
C LEU A 110 -4.80 15.03 3.77
N LEU A 111 -5.75 15.56 4.52
CA LEU A 111 -5.89 15.31 5.95
C LEU A 111 -6.24 13.84 6.24
N LEU A 112 -7.19 13.27 5.47
CA LEU A 112 -7.53 11.85 5.54
C LEU A 112 -6.31 10.97 5.34
N GLY A 113 -5.53 11.22 4.28
CA GLY A 113 -4.32 10.46 3.97
C GLY A 113 -3.30 10.53 5.09
N LEU A 114 -3.09 11.72 5.66
CA LEU A 114 -2.17 11.91 6.78
C LEU A 114 -2.56 11.03 7.99
N GLY A 115 -3.83 11.02 8.38
CA GLY A 115 -4.31 10.18 9.47
C GLY A 115 -4.24 8.67 9.14
N THR A 116 -4.67 8.29 7.93
CA THR A 116 -4.71 6.91 7.44
C THR A 116 -3.33 6.23 7.48
N ALA A 117 -2.25 6.99 7.36
CA ALA A 117 -0.89 6.49 7.41
C ALA A 117 -0.55 5.71 8.70
N VAL A 118 -1.25 5.96 9.81
CA VAL A 118 -1.08 5.20 11.04
C VAL A 118 -1.32 3.71 10.83
N GLY A 119 -2.25 3.35 9.95
CA GLY A 119 -2.64 1.97 9.64
C GLY A 119 -1.62 1.15 8.88
N PHE A 120 -0.48 1.71 8.47
CA PHE A 120 0.51 1.00 7.65
C PHE A 120 1.90 1.01 8.28
N GLY A 121 2.76 1.96 7.93
CA GLY A 121 4.16 1.98 8.36
C GLY A 121 4.36 1.88 9.88
N PRO A 122 3.70 2.73 10.69
CA PRO A 122 3.83 2.70 12.14
C PRO A 122 3.38 1.39 12.78
N LEU A 123 2.29 0.77 12.31
CA LEU A 123 1.82 -0.53 12.83
C LEU A 123 2.73 -1.68 12.42
N ILE A 124 3.28 -1.65 11.19
CA ILE A 124 4.27 -2.62 10.73
C ILE A 124 5.54 -2.53 11.59
N ALA A 125 5.99 -1.31 11.89
CA ALA A 125 7.14 -1.10 12.76
C ALA A 125 6.89 -1.64 14.16
N ASP A 126 5.76 -1.30 14.79
CA ASP A 126 5.39 -1.78 16.12
C ASP A 126 5.37 -3.30 16.18
N ILE A 127 4.62 -3.97 15.29
CA ILE A 127 4.48 -5.43 15.34
C ILE A 127 5.81 -6.15 15.08
N SER A 128 6.70 -5.56 14.29
CA SER A 128 8.00 -6.16 13.97
C SER A 128 8.88 -6.37 15.21
N HIS A 129 8.65 -5.61 16.27
CA HIS A 129 9.36 -5.72 17.54
C HIS A 129 8.83 -6.85 18.43
N TRP A 130 7.61 -7.34 18.22
CA TRP A 130 6.98 -8.40 19.00
C TRP A 130 7.30 -9.81 18.52
N PHE A 131 7.93 -9.92 17.33
CA PHE A 131 8.30 -11.19 16.73
C PHE A 131 9.78 -11.24 16.36
N ILE A 132 10.43 -12.37 16.65
CA ILE A 132 11.81 -12.65 16.25
C ILE A 132 11.82 -13.79 15.23
N LYS A 133 11.29 -14.96 15.58
CA LYS A 133 11.31 -16.17 14.72
C LYS A 133 10.33 -16.05 13.54
N ARG A 134 9.17 -15.42 13.76
CA ARG A 134 8.09 -15.33 12.76
C ARG A 134 7.80 -13.88 12.33
N ARG A 135 8.84 -13.04 12.35
CA ARG A 135 8.74 -11.60 12.04
C ARG A 135 8.23 -11.36 10.62
N GLY A 136 8.74 -12.08 9.62
CA GLY A 136 8.34 -11.93 8.23
C GLY A 136 6.84 -12.16 8.03
N ILE A 137 6.31 -13.25 8.58
CA ILE A 137 4.87 -13.56 8.52
C ILE A 137 4.05 -12.50 9.27
N ALA A 138 4.49 -12.08 10.47
CA ALA A 138 3.77 -11.09 11.26
C ALA A 138 3.68 -9.73 10.54
N VAL A 139 4.78 -9.27 9.97
CA VAL A 139 4.84 -8.04 9.16
C VAL A 139 3.98 -8.17 7.91
N ALA A 140 4.05 -9.30 7.19
CA ALA A 140 3.26 -9.54 5.99
C ALA A 140 1.75 -9.53 6.29
N LEU A 141 1.32 -10.14 7.39
CA LEU A 141 -0.08 -10.16 7.81
C LEU A 141 -0.59 -8.75 8.14
N VAL A 142 0.15 -7.97 8.94
CA VAL A 142 -0.25 -6.59 9.26
C VAL A 142 -0.24 -5.70 8.02
N ALA A 143 0.77 -5.82 7.16
CA ALA A 143 0.80 -5.11 5.89
C ALA A 143 -0.38 -5.49 4.98
N SER A 144 -0.90 -6.71 5.08
CA SER A 144 -2.09 -7.15 4.33
C SER A 144 -3.37 -6.46 4.79
N GLY A 145 -3.39 -5.83 5.99
CA GLY A 145 -4.52 -5.04 6.47
C GLY A 145 -4.93 -3.92 5.51
N ASN A 146 -3.97 -3.31 4.81
CA ASN A 146 -4.25 -2.33 3.76
C ASN A 146 -5.07 -2.95 2.61
N TYR A 147 -4.68 -4.12 2.12
CA TYR A 147 -5.41 -4.81 1.04
C TYR A 147 -6.73 -5.42 1.51
N LEU A 148 -6.78 -5.95 2.74
CA LEU A 148 -8.04 -6.38 3.34
C LEU A 148 -9.02 -5.21 3.46
N SER A 149 -8.53 -4.03 3.82
CA SER A 149 -9.33 -2.81 3.79
C SER A 149 -9.96 -2.58 2.43
N GLY A 150 -9.16 -2.58 1.36
CA GLY A 150 -9.66 -2.40 0.01
C GLY A 150 -10.46 -3.58 -0.55
N ALA A 151 -10.32 -4.78 0.01
CA ALA A 151 -11.14 -5.92 -0.37
C ALA A 151 -12.53 -5.90 0.30
N ILE A 152 -12.63 -5.41 1.53
CA ILE A 152 -13.87 -5.46 2.31
C ILE A 152 -14.72 -4.20 2.08
N TRP A 153 -14.12 -3.02 2.22
CA TRP A 153 -14.87 -1.77 2.28
C TRP A 153 -15.57 -1.37 0.98
N PRO A 154 -15.00 -1.53 -0.23
CA PRO A 154 -15.70 -1.19 -1.47
C PRO A 154 -17.04 -1.92 -1.59
N THR A 155 -17.05 -3.22 -1.36
CA THR A 155 -18.26 -4.03 -1.42
C THR A 155 -19.22 -3.69 -0.27
N ALA A 156 -18.72 -3.52 0.95
CA ALA A 156 -19.55 -3.18 2.12
C ALA A 156 -20.21 -1.79 2.00
N LEU A 157 -19.57 -0.83 1.31
CA LEU A 157 -20.05 0.53 1.15
C LEU A 157 -20.94 0.74 -0.09
N SER A 158 -20.93 -0.18 -1.05
CA SER A 158 -21.65 -0.05 -2.32
C SER A 158 -23.16 0.14 -2.13
N GLY A 159 -23.78 -0.56 -1.16
CA GLY A 159 -25.19 -0.41 -0.83
C GLY A 159 -25.52 0.98 -0.26
N ILE A 160 -24.74 1.47 0.70
CA ILE A 160 -24.89 2.81 1.27
C ILE A 160 -24.72 3.88 0.18
N LEU A 161 -23.74 3.69 -0.70
CA LEU A 161 -23.51 4.59 -1.82
C LEU A 161 -24.72 4.68 -2.76
N ALA A 162 -25.30 3.53 -3.10
CA ALA A 162 -26.42 3.45 -4.03
C ALA A 162 -27.71 4.05 -3.45
N GLU A 163 -27.98 3.86 -2.16
CA GLU A 163 -29.23 4.27 -1.51
C GLU A 163 -29.17 5.71 -0.96
N SER A 164 -28.02 6.11 -0.41
CA SER A 164 -27.88 7.33 0.41
C SER A 164 -26.78 8.28 -0.08
N GLY A 165 -26.06 7.92 -1.14
CA GLY A 165 -25.01 8.73 -1.75
C GLY A 165 -23.68 8.73 -0.98
N TRP A 166 -22.67 9.34 -1.59
CA TRP A 166 -21.28 9.28 -1.09
C TRP A 166 -21.05 10.04 0.24
N ARG A 167 -21.86 11.07 0.53
CA ARG A 167 -21.77 11.79 1.81
C ARG A 167 -22.13 10.89 2.99
N SER A 168 -23.15 10.04 2.84
CA SER A 168 -23.56 9.06 3.85
C SER A 168 -22.50 7.99 4.06
N VAL A 169 -21.78 7.58 2.99
CA VAL A 169 -20.60 6.71 3.10
C VAL A 169 -19.57 7.35 4.03
N TYR A 170 -19.25 8.61 3.86
CA TYR A 170 -18.22 9.30 4.65
C TYR A 170 -18.66 9.53 6.10
N LEU A 171 -19.92 9.85 6.37
CA LEU A 171 -20.45 9.91 7.74
C LEU A 171 -20.35 8.55 8.45
N THR A 172 -20.70 7.48 7.76
CA THR A 172 -20.56 6.11 8.27
C THR A 172 -19.11 5.80 8.60
N LEU A 173 -18.17 6.14 7.71
CA LEU A 173 -16.75 5.91 7.93
C LEU A 173 -16.16 6.77 9.05
N ALA A 174 -16.62 7.99 9.24
CA ALA A 174 -16.23 8.82 10.37
C ALA A 174 -16.63 8.15 11.70
N LEU A 175 -17.87 7.68 11.79
CA LEU A 175 -18.38 6.99 12.98
C LEU A 175 -17.63 5.68 13.23
N VAL A 176 -17.51 4.82 12.22
CA VAL A 176 -16.80 3.53 12.31
C VAL A 176 -15.35 3.74 12.77
N THR A 177 -14.66 4.74 12.20
CA THR A 177 -13.29 5.06 12.58
C THR A 177 -13.17 5.35 14.10
N LEU A 178 -14.05 6.20 14.64
CA LEU A 178 -14.01 6.52 16.08
C LEU A 178 -14.41 5.32 16.93
N VAL A 179 -15.52 4.67 16.62
CA VAL A 179 -16.09 3.59 17.43
C VAL A 179 -15.20 2.34 17.42
N VAL A 180 -14.43 2.10 16.35
CA VAL A 180 -13.60 0.90 16.24
C VAL A 180 -12.14 1.18 16.60
N LEU A 181 -11.52 2.22 16.02
CA LEU A 181 -10.07 2.45 16.23
C LEU A 181 -9.75 2.87 17.66
N MET A 182 -10.57 3.72 18.28
CA MET A 182 -10.27 4.18 19.65
C MET A 182 -10.27 3.03 20.67
N PRO A 183 -11.32 2.18 20.77
CA PRO A 183 -11.29 1.05 21.68
C PRO A 183 -10.20 0.03 21.36
N LEU A 184 -10.01 -0.33 20.08
CA LEU A 184 -8.98 -1.30 19.70
C LEU A 184 -7.56 -0.80 20.01
N SER A 185 -7.30 0.52 19.89
CA SER A 185 -6.01 1.10 20.23
C SER A 185 -5.63 0.88 21.70
N LEU A 186 -6.62 0.83 22.59
CA LEU A 186 -6.41 0.60 24.02
C LEU A 186 -5.85 -0.80 24.31
N LEU A 187 -6.11 -1.79 23.44
CA LEU A 187 -5.55 -3.13 23.56
C LEU A 187 -4.04 -3.16 23.23
N LEU A 188 -3.52 -2.13 22.56
CA LEU A 188 -2.11 -1.99 22.22
C LEU A 188 -1.27 -1.22 23.26
N ARG A 189 -1.81 -0.93 24.45
CA ARG A 189 -1.13 -0.12 25.49
C ARG A 189 0.17 -0.74 26.01
N ARG A 190 0.31 -2.05 25.99
CA ARG A 190 1.51 -2.73 26.50
C ARG A 190 2.72 -2.37 25.66
N ARG A 191 3.77 -1.85 26.32
CA ARG A 191 5.06 -1.50 25.69
C ARG A 191 6.06 -2.63 25.86
N LEU A 192 6.96 -2.76 24.90
CA LEU A 192 8.11 -3.67 25.01
C LEU A 192 9.22 -3.05 25.86
N PRO A 193 9.95 -3.84 26.67
CA PRO A 193 11.16 -3.40 27.35
C PRO A 193 12.25 -2.97 26.34
N ALA A 194 13.10 -1.98 26.70
CA ALA A 194 14.16 -1.44 25.85
C ALA A 194 15.15 -2.51 25.34
N THR A 195 15.47 -3.51 26.16
CA THR A 195 16.37 -4.63 25.82
C THR A 195 15.87 -5.51 24.66
N ALA A 196 14.56 -5.51 24.40
CA ALA A 196 13.99 -6.27 23.29
C ALA A 196 14.26 -5.62 21.90
N HIS A 197 14.53 -4.30 21.86
CA HIS A 197 14.87 -3.61 20.64
C HIS A 197 16.31 -3.92 20.14
N GLU A 198 17.25 -4.12 21.06
CA GLU A 198 18.68 -4.37 20.74
C GLU A 198 18.90 -5.73 20.08
N THR A 199 18.23 -6.77 20.56
CA THR A 199 18.30 -8.13 19.98
C THR A 199 17.79 -8.19 18.55
N SER A 200 16.86 -7.31 18.19
CA SER A 200 16.27 -7.22 16.86
C SER A 200 17.22 -6.62 15.81
N ALA A 201 18.05 -5.66 16.21
CA ALA A 201 18.99 -4.97 15.33
C ALA A 201 20.19 -5.85 14.98
N ALA A 202 20.69 -6.63 15.93
CA ALA A 202 21.84 -7.54 15.75
C ALA A 202 21.54 -8.66 14.72
N ALA A 203 20.33 -9.20 14.71
CA ALA A 203 19.91 -10.24 13.77
C ALA A 203 19.85 -9.76 12.32
N SER A 204 19.64 -8.45 12.08
CA SER A 204 19.58 -7.87 10.73
C SER A 204 20.96 -7.61 10.10
N ALA A 205 22.02 -7.53 10.93
CA ALA A 205 23.37 -7.19 10.46
C ALA A 205 24.12 -8.35 9.78
N LEU A 206 23.66 -9.61 10.01
CA LEU A 206 24.37 -10.82 9.57
C LEU A 206 24.19 -11.19 8.09
N ASN A 207 23.29 -10.54 7.34
CA ASN A 207 22.88 -10.95 5.99
C ASN A 207 23.08 -9.89 4.88
N ALA A 208 24.04 -8.98 5.02
CA ALA A 208 24.28 -7.92 4.03
C ALA A 208 24.83 -8.47 2.70
N ARG A 209 24.15 -8.18 1.59
CA ARG A 209 24.57 -8.53 0.22
C ARG A 209 25.20 -7.31 -0.47
N SER A 210 26.09 -7.54 -1.43
CA SER A 210 26.70 -6.48 -2.24
C SER A 210 26.06 -6.39 -3.62
N SER A 211 25.77 -5.16 -4.06
CA SER A 211 25.25 -4.87 -5.41
C SER A 211 26.29 -4.18 -6.31
N GLY A 212 27.47 -3.90 -5.79
CA GLY A 212 28.49 -3.09 -6.50
C GLY A 212 28.08 -1.62 -6.72
N LEU A 213 27.00 -1.16 -6.07
CA LEU A 213 26.51 0.22 -6.09
C LEU A 213 26.70 0.86 -4.72
N THR A 214 26.89 2.17 -4.71
CA THR A 214 26.85 2.91 -3.45
C THR A 214 25.42 2.89 -2.88
N PRO A 215 25.23 2.94 -1.57
CA PRO A 215 23.90 2.95 -0.96
C PRO A 215 22.99 4.08 -1.49
N ARG A 216 23.58 5.24 -1.82
CA ARG A 216 22.85 6.38 -2.40
C ARG A 216 22.37 6.10 -3.82
N GLN A 217 23.21 5.51 -4.68
CA GLN A 217 22.82 5.14 -6.05
C GLN A 217 21.71 4.08 -6.04
N LEU A 218 21.86 3.06 -5.20
CA LEU A 218 20.86 2.01 -5.06
C LEU A 218 19.52 2.57 -4.55
N GLN A 219 19.54 3.49 -3.59
CA GLN A 219 18.33 4.14 -3.07
C GLN A 219 17.56 4.89 -4.16
N TRP A 220 18.24 5.68 -5.00
CA TRP A 220 17.59 6.41 -6.08
C TRP A 220 17.06 5.49 -7.18
N LEU A 221 17.82 4.45 -7.54
CA LEU A 221 17.36 3.44 -8.51
C LEU A 221 16.11 2.70 -8.03
N LEU A 222 16.10 2.28 -6.75
CA LEU A 222 14.92 1.64 -6.15
C LEU A 222 13.76 2.62 -6.02
N GLY A 223 14.00 3.89 -5.72
CA GLY A 223 12.99 4.93 -5.70
C GLY A 223 12.34 5.13 -7.08
N LEU A 224 13.15 5.25 -8.12
CA LEU A 224 12.68 5.38 -9.51
C LEU A 224 11.92 4.13 -9.97
N ALA A 225 12.45 2.94 -9.69
CA ALA A 225 11.78 1.68 -9.95
C ALA A 225 10.42 1.60 -9.21
N GLY A 226 10.38 2.04 -7.95
CA GLY A 226 9.17 2.11 -7.14
C GLY A 226 8.10 3.04 -7.73
N ILE A 227 8.49 4.21 -8.25
CA ILE A 227 7.58 5.09 -8.98
C ILE A 227 7.03 4.35 -10.20
N GLY A 228 7.91 3.78 -11.05
CA GLY A 228 7.49 3.12 -12.28
C GLY A 228 6.54 1.95 -12.04
N CYS A 229 6.84 1.12 -11.05
CA CYS A 229 5.97 0.04 -10.63
C CYS A 229 4.60 0.53 -10.15
N CYS A 230 4.59 1.56 -9.29
CA CYS A 230 3.36 2.00 -8.63
C CYS A 230 2.49 2.91 -9.52
N VAL A 231 3.06 3.62 -10.50
CA VAL A 231 2.28 4.25 -11.58
C VAL A 231 1.48 3.19 -12.34
N ALA A 232 2.12 2.08 -12.69
CA ALA A 232 1.47 0.96 -13.38
C ALA A 232 0.38 0.28 -12.52
N MET A 233 0.64 0.17 -11.21
CA MET A 233 -0.28 -0.44 -10.24
C MET A 233 -1.52 0.42 -10.02
N ALA A 234 -1.38 1.74 -10.02
CA ALA A 234 -2.44 2.68 -9.71
C ALA A 234 -3.56 2.67 -10.76
N MET A 235 -3.23 2.45 -12.05
CA MET A 235 -4.24 2.51 -13.11
C MET A 235 -5.42 1.55 -12.85
N PRO A 236 -5.24 0.23 -12.74
CA PRO A 236 -6.37 -0.67 -12.45
C PRO A 236 -6.98 -0.42 -11.08
N GLN A 237 -6.16 -0.18 -10.04
CA GLN A 237 -6.66 -0.03 -8.69
C GLN A 237 -7.55 1.20 -8.50
N VAL A 238 -7.20 2.33 -9.11
CA VAL A 238 -7.92 3.59 -8.93
C VAL A 238 -9.11 3.69 -9.89
N HIS A 239 -8.94 3.21 -11.12
CA HIS A 239 -9.92 3.47 -12.18
C HIS A 239 -10.82 2.27 -12.52
N ILE A 240 -10.68 1.10 -11.87
CA ILE A 240 -11.50 -0.07 -12.20
C ILE A 240 -12.99 0.20 -12.04
N VAL A 241 -13.41 0.93 -11.00
CA VAL A 241 -14.82 1.26 -10.77
C VAL A 241 -15.32 2.17 -11.89
N ALA A 242 -14.59 3.24 -12.19
CA ALA A 242 -14.93 4.16 -13.26
C ALA A 242 -14.88 3.52 -14.65
N TYR A 243 -13.96 2.57 -14.85
CA TYR A 243 -13.85 1.78 -16.08
C TYR A 243 -15.08 0.87 -16.28
N CYS A 244 -15.52 0.16 -15.22
CA CYS A 244 -16.73 -0.65 -15.27
C CYS A 244 -17.99 0.19 -15.51
N VAL A 245 -18.08 1.39 -14.93
CA VAL A 245 -19.17 2.33 -15.22
C VAL A 245 -19.16 2.75 -16.70
N GLY A 246 -17.98 3.05 -17.24
CA GLY A 246 -17.81 3.42 -18.66
C GLY A 246 -18.18 2.29 -19.63
N LEU A 247 -18.02 1.03 -19.22
CA LEU A 247 -18.43 -0.16 -19.98
C LEU A 247 -19.92 -0.55 -19.77
N GLY A 248 -20.65 0.18 -18.91
CA GLY A 248 -22.07 -0.09 -18.64
C GLY A 248 -22.36 -1.18 -17.59
N TYR A 249 -21.33 -1.68 -16.88
CA TYR A 249 -21.51 -2.72 -15.84
C TYR A 249 -21.93 -2.14 -14.48
N GLY A 250 -21.74 -0.84 -14.29
CA GLY A 250 -22.10 -0.14 -13.07
C GLY A 250 -21.02 -0.17 -11.96
N PRO A 251 -21.19 0.69 -10.94
CA PRO A 251 -20.18 0.88 -9.90
C PRO A 251 -20.05 -0.32 -8.94
N ALA A 252 -21.12 -1.07 -8.70
CA ALA A 252 -21.08 -2.24 -7.81
C ALA A 252 -20.17 -3.34 -8.36
N VAL A 253 -20.26 -3.64 -9.66
CA VAL A 253 -19.39 -4.62 -10.34
C VAL A 253 -17.93 -4.18 -10.27
N GLY A 254 -17.65 -2.87 -10.47
CA GLY A 254 -16.31 -2.34 -10.32
C GLY A 254 -15.76 -2.45 -8.89
N ALA A 255 -16.60 -2.24 -7.88
CA ALA A 255 -16.22 -2.42 -6.48
C ALA A 255 -15.92 -3.89 -6.13
N GLU A 256 -16.69 -4.82 -6.67
CA GLU A 256 -16.44 -6.27 -6.53
C GLU A 256 -15.10 -6.66 -7.18
N MET A 257 -14.83 -6.17 -8.40
CA MET A 257 -13.55 -6.42 -9.09
C MET A 257 -12.37 -5.85 -8.31
N LEU A 258 -12.49 -4.65 -7.74
CA LEU A 258 -11.47 -4.07 -6.86
C LEU A 258 -11.25 -4.95 -5.62
N SER A 259 -12.33 -5.39 -4.99
CA SER A 259 -12.28 -6.27 -3.82
C SER A 259 -11.58 -7.58 -4.14
N LEU A 260 -11.91 -8.21 -5.25
CA LEU A 260 -11.28 -9.45 -5.72
C LEU A 260 -9.79 -9.26 -6.04
N MET A 261 -9.44 -8.16 -6.71
CA MET A 261 -8.05 -7.78 -7.01
C MET A 261 -7.23 -7.66 -5.73
N LEU A 262 -7.74 -6.98 -4.72
CA LEU A 262 -7.02 -6.74 -3.48
C LEU A 262 -6.98 -7.99 -2.58
N LEU A 263 -8.00 -8.83 -2.61
CA LEU A 263 -7.98 -10.14 -1.96
C LEU A 263 -6.91 -11.06 -2.58
N GLY A 264 -6.82 -11.09 -3.92
CA GLY A 264 -5.72 -11.74 -4.63
C GLY A 264 -4.35 -11.18 -4.20
N GLY A 265 -4.27 -9.86 -3.99
CA GLY A 265 -3.09 -9.18 -3.48
C GLY A 265 -2.68 -9.61 -2.06
N VAL A 266 -3.64 -9.93 -1.17
CA VAL A 266 -3.33 -10.52 0.15
C VAL A 266 -2.65 -11.88 -0.01
N ALA A 267 -3.22 -12.76 -0.83
CA ALA A 267 -2.63 -14.08 -1.10
C ALA A 267 -1.21 -13.96 -1.69
N SER A 268 -1.06 -13.11 -2.70
CA SER A 268 0.24 -12.81 -3.33
C SER A 268 1.26 -12.31 -2.31
N ARG A 269 0.88 -11.42 -1.39
CA ARG A 269 1.77 -10.86 -0.37
C ARG A 269 2.32 -11.92 0.56
N ILE A 270 1.47 -12.85 1.00
CA ILE A 270 1.87 -13.96 1.86
C ILE A 270 2.81 -14.90 1.11
N ILE A 271 2.46 -15.31 -0.11
CA ILE A 271 3.26 -16.21 -0.95
C ILE A 271 4.62 -15.57 -1.25
N SER A 272 4.64 -14.32 -1.69
CA SER A 272 5.86 -13.57 -1.99
C SER A 272 6.78 -13.42 -0.78
N GLY A 273 6.20 -13.19 0.42
CA GLY A 273 6.95 -13.14 1.67
C GLY A 273 7.66 -14.46 1.99
N LEU A 274 6.97 -15.58 1.82
CA LEU A 274 7.54 -16.92 2.03
C LEU A 274 8.62 -17.27 0.99
N LEU A 275 8.42 -16.89 -0.26
CA LEU A 275 9.38 -17.14 -1.33
C LEU A 275 10.60 -16.21 -1.23
N ALA A 276 10.44 -14.99 -0.72
CA ALA A 276 11.51 -14.03 -0.59
C ALA A 276 12.61 -14.51 0.38
N ASP A 277 12.24 -15.25 1.43
CA ASP A 277 13.21 -15.86 2.36
C ASP A 277 14.17 -16.83 1.67
N ARG A 278 13.75 -17.45 0.55
CA ARG A 278 14.55 -18.43 -0.21
C ARG A 278 15.25 -17.83 -1.42
N LEU A 279 14.53 -16.99 -2.18
CA LEU A 279 14.97 -16.49 -3.48
C LEU A 279 15.61 -15.09 -3.39
N GLY A 280 15.36 -14.36 -2.30
CA GLY A 280 15.79 -12.97 -2.09
C GLY A 280 14.86 -11.93 -2.70
N GLY A 281 14.93 -10.70 -2.18
CA GLY A 281 13.99 -9.63 -2.47
C GLY A 281 13.99 -9.17 -3.93
N VAL A 282 15.16 -9.09 -4.58
CA VAL A 282 15.26 -8.63 -5.98
C VAL A 282 14.57 -9.60 -6.95
N VAL A 283 14.71 -10.91 -6.74
CA VAL A 283 14.10 -11.94 -7.61
C VAL A 283 12.58 -11.90 -7.49
N ILE A 284 12.06 -11.80 -6.27
CA ILE A 284 10.61 -11.73 -6.03
C ILE A 284 10.02 -10.43 -6.58
N LEU A 285 10.71 -9.32 -6.37
CA LEU A 285 10.32 -8.02 -6.91
C LEU A 285 10.26 -8.04 -8.43
N LEU A 286 11.26 -8.61 -9.09
CA LEU A 286 11.30 -8.75 -10.55
C LEU A 286 10.19 -9.69 -11.06
N ALA A 287 10.01 -10.84 -10.44
CA ALA A 287 8.96 -11.79 -10.82
C ALA A 287 7.56 -11.16 -10.72
N GLY A 288 7.27 -10.49 -9.60
CA GLY A 288 6.01 -9.75 -9.41
C GLY A 288 5.83 -8.66 -10.47
N SER A 289 6.87 -7.89 -10.79
CA SER A 289 6.83 -6.83 -11.79
C SER A 289 6.57 -7.36 -13.20
N VAL A 290 7.16 -8.50 -13.58
CA VAL A 290 6.90 -9.17 -14.86
C VAL A 290 5.46 -9.68 -14.92
N LEU A 291 4.98 -10.34 -13.87
CA LEU A 291 3.60 -10.81 -13.78
C LEU A 291 2.59 -9.65 -13.82
N GLN A 292 2.90 -8.53 -13.16
CA GLN A 292 2.09 -7.31 -13.23
C GLN A 292 2.03 -6.75 -14.65
N CYS A 293 3.15 -6.74 -15.38
CA CYS A 293 3.20 -6.31 -16.77
C CYS A 293 2.30 -7.19 -17.65
N ILE A 294 2.38 -8.50 -17.50
CA ILE A 294 1.51 -9.47 -18.20
C ILE A 294 0.04 -9.21 -17.88
N ALA A 295 -0.29 -9.02 -16.62
CA ALA A 295 -1.68 -8.75 -16.20
C ALA A 295 -2.21 -7.42 -16.80
N LEU A 296 -1.38 -6.38 -16.90
CA LEU A 296 -1.76 -5.12 -17.56
C LEU A 296 -2.04 -5.33 -19.07
N PHE A 297 -1.25 -6.16 -19.75
CA PHE A 297 -1.52 -6.52 -21.14
C PHE A 297 -2.87 -7.22 -21.31
N LEU A 298 -3.31 -8.02 -20.33
CA LEU A 298 -4.59 -8.72 -20.42
C LEU A 298 -5.80 -7.77 -20.32
N TYR A 299 -5.66 -6.57 -19.75
CA TYR A 299 -6.72 -5.56 -19.78
C TYR A 299 -6.96 -4.94 -21.16
N LEU A 300 -6.01 -5.05 -22.12
CA LEU A 300 -6.14 -4.44 -23.44
C LEU A 300 -7.18 -5.16 -24.33
N PRO A 301 -7.13 -6.51 -24.49
CA PRO A 301 -8.06 -7.24 -25.35
C PRO A 301 -9.35 -7.71 -24.63
N TYR A 302 -9.39 -7.66 -23.29
CA TYR A 302 -10.46 -8.28 -22.51
C TYR A 302 -11.25 -7.24 -21.72
N ASP A 303 -12.39 -6.81 -22.24
CA ASP A 303 -13.33 -5.85 -21.64
C ASP A 303 -14.68 -6.47 -21.21
N GLY A 304 -14.90 -7.75 -21.52
CA GLY A 304 -16.08 -8.48 -21.07
C GLY A 304 -16.11 -8.67 -19.54
N MET A 305 -17.28 -8.64 -18.93
CA MET A 305 -17.46 -8.68 -17.48
C MET A 305 -16.72 -9.86 -16.81
N ILE A 306 -16.89 -11.09 -17.31
CA ILE A 306 -16.24 -12.28 -16.74
C ILE A 306 -14.72 -12.21 -16.91
N SER A 307 -14.23 -11.78 -18.08
CA SER A 307 -12.79 -11.64 -18.32
C SER A 307 -12.17 -10.59 -17.42
N LEU A 308 -12.86 -9.47 -17.16
CA LEU A 308 -12.37 -8.44 -16.24
C LEU A 308 -12.27 -8.93 -14.78
N TYR A 309 -13.21 -9.77 -14.32
CA TYR A 309 -13.06 -10.43 -13.00
C TYR A 309 -11.80 -11.29 -12.95
N MET A 310 -11.57 -12.11 -13.99
CA MET A 310 -10.38 -12.97 -14.07
C MET A 310 -9.09 -12.15 -14.14
N VAL A 311 -9.05 -11.13 -14.98
CA VAL A 311 -7.87 -10.27 -15.14
C VAL A 311 -7.60 -9.48 -13.84
N SER A 312 -8.64 -9.00 -13.17
CA SER A 312 -8.52 -8.32 -11.88
C SER A 312 -7.92 -9.22 -10.79
N LEU A 313 -8.36 -10.48 -10.72
CA LEU A 313 -7.78 -11.47 -9.81
C LEU A 313 -6.30 -11.75 -10.15
N VAL A 314 -5.99 -11.99 -11.44
CA VAL A 314 -4.61 -12.24 -11.91
C VAL A 314 -3.72 -11.03 -11.60
N PHE A 315 -4.20 -9.82 -11.84
CA PHE A 315 -3.47 -8.60 -11.49
C PHE A 315 -3.20 -8.51 -9.99
N GLY A 316 -4.21 -8.81 -9.16
CA GLY A 316 -4.06 -8.87 -7.71
C GLY A 316 -2.99 -9.86 -7.26
N LEU A 317 -3.05 -11.09 -7.78
CA LEU A 317 -2.07 -12.15 -7.51
C LEU A 317 -0.65 -11.79 -8.00
N ALA A 318 -0.52 -10.97 -9.04
CA ALA A 318 0.77 -10.52 -9.55
C ALA A 318 1.42 -9.44 -8.66
N GLN A 319 0.64 -8.46 -8.21
CA GLN A 319 1.18 -7.21 -7.65
C GLN A 319 1.36 -7.20 -6.14
N GLY A 320 0.68 -8.09 -5.38
CA GLY A 320 0.60 -7.98 -3.91
C GLY A 320 1.93 -8.01 -3.19
N GLY A 321 2.90 -8.79 -3.67
CA GLY A 321 4.22 -8.93 -3.08
C GLY A 321 5.23 -7.84 -3.46
N ILE A 322 4.93 -6.99 -4.45
CA ILE A 322 5.91 -6.07 -5.04
C ILE A 322 6.37 -5.01 -4.02
N VAL A 323 5.43 -4.25 -3.46
CA VAL A 323 5.78 -3.13 -2.56
C VAL A 323 6.57 -3.57 -1.32
N PRO A 324 6.19 -4.63 -0.58
CA PRO A 324 7.01 -5.15 0.51
C PRO A 324 8.40 -5.61 0.09
N SER A 325 8.56 -6.11 -1.13
CA SER A 325 9.86 -6.57 -1.63
C SER A 325 10.86 -5.43 -1.82
N TYR A 326 10.43 -4.19 -2.09
CA TYR A 326 11.34 -3.03 -2.08
C TYR A 326 11.99 -2.82 -0.71
N ALA A 327 11.21 -2.92 0.37
CA ALA A 327 11.75 -2.80 1.72
C ALA A 327 12.74 -3.93 2.03
N LEU A 328 12.46 -5.14 1.53
CA LEU A 328 13.35 -6.29 1.70
C LEU A 328 14.67 -6.07 0.96
N VAL A 329 14.64 -5.61 -0.30
CA VAL A 329 15.86 -5.29 -1.08
C VAL A 329 16.71 -4.24 -0.37
N VAL A 330 16.08 -3.18 0.17
CA VAL A 330 16.83 -2.17 0.94
C VAL A 330 17.55 -2.81 2.12
N ARG A 331 16.88 -3.71 2.86
CA ARG A 331 17.47 -4.39 4.03
C ARG A 331 18.57 -5.41 3.66
N GLU A 332 18.47 -6.03 2.47
CA GLU A 332 19.45 -7.00 1.98
C GLU A 332 20.76 -6.35 1.49
N TYR A 333 20.67 -5.13 0.94
CA TYR A 333 21.77 -4.52 0.20
C TYR A 333 22.31 -3.22 0.81
N MET A 334 21.67 -2.68 1.85
CA MET A 334 22.09 -1.41 2.45
C MET A 334 22.52 -1.57 3.91
N PRO A 335 23.39 -0.68 4.42
CA PRO A 335 23.86 -0.75 5.80
C PRO A 335 22.72 -0.74 6.81
N PRO A 336 22.70 -1.64 7.81
CA PRO A 336 21.61 -1.77 8.78
C PRO A 336 21.31 -0.46 9.54
N ARG A 337 22.33 0.35 9.81
CA ARG A 337 22.20 1.64 10.52
C ARG A 337 21.34 2.66 9.76
N GLU A 338 21.31 2.59 8.44
CA GLU A 338 20.60 3.51 7.56
C GLU A 338 19.36 2.90 6.93
N ALA A 339 19.14 1.59 7.10
CA ALA A 339 18.10 0.83 6.41
C ALA A 339 16.69 1.38 6.69
N GLY A 340 16.40 1.84 7.91
CA GLY A 340 15.09 2.41 8.25
C GLY A 340 14.76 3.67 7.45
N ALA A 341 15.67 4.64 7.42
CA ALA A 341 15.49 5.89 6.68
C ALA A 341 15.40 5.63 5.15
N ARG A 342 16.18 4.68 4.64
CA ARG A 342 16.22 4.33 3.22
C ARG A 342 14.97 3.55 2.78
N VAL A 343 14.45 2.65 3.63
CA VAL A 343 13.14 2.01 3.42
C VAL A 343 12.06 3.09 3.37
N GLY A 344 12.06 4.02 4.33
CA GLY A 344 11.09 5.13 4.35
C GLY A 344 11.11 5.95 3.07
N PHE A 345 12.31 6.27 2.55
CA PHE A 345 12.45 6.98 1.28
C PHE A 345 11.88 6.18 0.09
N VAL A 346 12.26 4.91 -0.05
CA VAL A 346 11.79 4.08 -1.17
C VAL A 346 10.26 3.86 -1.07
N MET A 347 9.72 3.64 0.12
CA MET A 347 8.27 3.54 0.33
C MET A 347 7.55 4.85 -0.01
N MET A 348 8.11 6.00 0.36
CA MET A 348 7.56 7.31 -0.05
C MET A 348 7.52 7.43 -1.58
N MET A 349 8.56 7.01 -2.29
CA MET A 349 8.60 7.04 -3.75
C MET A 349 7.55 6.11 -4.38
N THR A 350 7.29 4.93 -3.81
CA THR A 350 6.20 4.04 -4.27
C THR A 350 4.84 4.71 -4.09
N ILE A 351 4.60 5.38 -2.97
CA ILE A 351 3.34 6.09 -2.70
C ILE A 351 3.16 7.26 -3.66
N LEU A 352 4.21 8.02 -3.94
CA LEU A 352 4.18 9.09 -4.94
C LEU A 352 3.90 8.54 -6.34
N GLY A 353 4.42 7.35 -6.66
CA GLY A 353 4.08 6.62 -7.88
C GLY A 353 2.58 6.30 -7.98
N MET A 354 1.95 5.86 -6.87
CA MET A 354 0.50 5.65 -6.81
C MET A 354 -0.29 6.94 -7.03
N ALA A 355 0.13 8.04 -6.38
CA ALA A 355 -0.48 9.36 -6.56
C ALA A 355 -0.43 9.82 -8.02
N LEU A 356 0.76 9.77 -8.62
CA LEU A 356 0.99 10.15 -10.00
C LEU A 356 0.20 9.28 -10.97
N GLY A 357 0.23 7.96 -10.79
CA GLY A 357 -0.44 7.00 -11.68
C GLY A 357 -1.96 7.13 -11.66
N GLY A 358 -2.55 7.36 -10.48
CA GLY A 358 -3.98 7.61 -10.34
C GLY A 358 -4.43 8.86 -11.10
N TRP A 359 -3.76 9.98 -10.87
CA TRP A 359 -4.05 11.24 -11.59
C TRP A 359 -3.79 11.12 -13.09
N MET A 360 -2.64 10.60 -13.48
CA MET A 360 -2.21 10.53 -14.88
C MET A 360 -3.13 9.64 -15.72
N SER A 361 -3.62 8.53 -15.15
CA SER A 361 -4.57 7.65 -15.85
C SER A 361 -5.91 8.35 -16.11
N GLY A 362 -6.38 9.18 -15.18
CA GLY A 362 -7.56 10.03 -15.38
C GLY A 362 -7.33 11.07 -16.46
N TRP A 363 -6.18 11.75 -16.44
CA TRP A 363 -5.82 12.75 -17.45
C TRP A 363 -5.71 12.14 -18.86
N ILE A 364 -5.09 10.95 -18.99
CA ILE A 364 -5.02 10.25 -20.27
C ILE A 364 -6.43 9.92 -20.77
N TYR A 365 -7.33 9.48 -19.90
CA TYR A 365 -8.72 9.24 -20.27
C TYR A 365 -9.43 10.53 -20.74
N ASP A 366 -9.27 11.63 -20.03
CA ASP A 366 -9.90 12.91 -20.40
C ASP A 366 -9.47 13.41 -21.80
N VAL A 367 -8.19 13.17 -22.17
CA VAL A 367 -7.64 13.57 -23.47
C VAL A 367 -8.01 12.58 -24.60
N THR A 368 -8.12 11.30 -24.29
CA THR A 368 -8.24 10.24 -25.30
C THR A 368 -9.61 9.58 -25.38
N GLY A 369 -10.44 9.75 -24.36
CA GLY A 369 -11.73 9.07 -24.22
C GLY A 369 -11.62 7.58 -23.94
N SER A 370 -10.41 7.05 -23.65
CA SER A 370 -10.18 5.61 -23.51
C SER A 370 -9.13 5.28 -22.44
N TYR A 371 -9.34 4.20 -21.70
CA TYR A 371 -8.36 3.68 -20.75
C TYR A 371 -7.26 2.82 -21.43
N GLN A 372 -7.39 2.45 -22.71
CA GLN A 372 -6.38 1.63 -23.39
C GLN A 372 -4.99 2.29 -23.35
N LEU A 373 -4.91 3.60 -23.64
CA LEU A 373 -3.64 4.33 -23.54
C LEU A 373 -3.15 4.49 -22.10
N ALA A 374 -4.04 4.51 -21.10
CA ALA A 374 -3.66 4.52 -19.71
C ALA A 374 -3.03 3.17 -19.29
N PHE A 375 -3.55 2.04 -19.78
CA PHE A 375 -2.92 0.73 -19.57
C PHE A 375 -1.54 0.65 -20.24
N ILE A 376 -1.42 1.11 -21.50
CA ILE A 376 -0.13 1.15 -22.21
C ILE A 376 0.88 2.02 -21.47
N ASN A 377 0.47 3.19 -20.97
CA ASN A 377 1.31 4.04 -20.14
C ASN A 377 1.78 3.30 -18.89
N GLY A 378 0.91 2.57 -18.20
CA GLY A 378 1.28 1.72 -17.06
C GLY A 378 2.32 0.65 -17.43
N ILE A 379 2.14 -0.02 -18.59
CA ILE A 379 3.08 -1.02 -19.11
C ILE A 379 4.46 -0.40 -19.35
N LEU A 380 4.54 0.80 -19.93
CA LEU A 380 5.80 1.50 -20.17
C LEU A 380 6.52 1.86 -18.88
N TRP A 381 5.81 2.40 -17.89
CA TRP A 381 6.37 2.69 -16.57
C TRP A 381 6.86 1.42 -15.85
N ASN A 382 6.10 0.32 -15.95
CA ASN A 382 6.52 -0.95 -15.36
C ASN A 382 7.70 -1.56 -16.13
N GLY A 383 7.81 -1.33 -17.44
CA GLY A 383 8.98 -1.66 -18.24
C GLY A 383 10.26 -1.01 -17.72
N LEU A 384 10.20 0.27 -17.35
CA LEU A 384 11.30 0.98 -16.69
C LEU A 384 11.68 0.32 -15.35
N ASN A 385 10.69 -0.02 -14.53
CA ASN A 385 10.92 -0.75 -13.28
C ASN A 385 11.63 -2.08 -13.54
N ILE A 386 11.13 -2.90 -14.47
CA ILE A 386 11.71 -4.20 -14.85
C ILE A 386 13.17 -4.02 -15.33
N ALA A 387 13.45 -3.02 -16.15
CA ALA A 387 14.80 -2.75 -16.64
C ALA A 387 15.78 -2.42 -15.50
N ILE A 388 15.36 -1.59 -14.53
CA ILE A 388 16.17 -1.27 -13.35
C ILE A 388 16.42 -2.53 -12.51
N LEU A 389 15.42 -3.37 -12.30
CA LEU A 389 15.55 -4.60 -11.50
C LEU A 389 16.44 -5.64 -12.17
N LEU A 390 16.37 -5.77 -13.50
CA LEU A 390 17.28 -6.62 -14.27
C LEU A 390 18.72 -6.14 -14.15
N LEU A 391 18.96 -4.83 -14.25
CA LEU A 391 20.27 -4.24 -14.03
C LEU A 391 20.82 -4.58 -12.64
N LEU A 392 20.00 -4.44 -11.59
CA LEU A 392 20.38 -4.76 -10.22
C LEU A 392 20.69 -6.27 -10.05
N LEU A 393 19.87 -7.14 -10.66
CA LEU A 393 20.07 -8.58 -10.60
C LEU A 393 21.38 -9.00 -11.28
N LEU A 394 21.67 -8.47 -12.47
CA LEU A 394 22.90 -8.75 -13.20
C LEU A 394 24.14 -8.28 -12.44
N ARG A 395 24.11 -7.06 -11.89
CA ARG A 395 25.22 -6.53 -11.08
C ARG A 395 25.45 -7.31 -9.79
N SER A 396 24.39 -7.72 -9.09
CA SER A 396 24.52 -8.51 -7.87
C SER A 396 25.11 -9.92 -8.13
N ARG A 397 24.81 -10.53 -9.29
CA ARG A 397 25.42 -11.79 -9.72
C ARG A 397 26.89 -11.60 -10.06
N SER A 398 27.26 -10.54 -10.77
CA SER A 398 28.65 -10.22 -11.13
C SER A 398 29.52 -9.98 -9.90
N ALA A 399 29.02 -9.21 -8.93
CA ALA A 399 29.72 -8.95 -7.67
C ALA A 399 29.97 -10.25 -6.86
N ARG A 400 29.00 -11.18 -6.85
CA ARG A 400 29.15 -12.48 -6.17
C ARG A 400 30.18 -13.38 -6.85
N ASN A 401 30.19 -13.42 -8.19
CA ASN A 401 31.16 -14.22 -8.94
C ASN A 401 32.59 -13.68 -8.78
N ALA A 402 32.77 -12.37 -8.68
CA ALA A 402 34.06 -11.77 -8.41
C ALA A 402 34.62 -12.14 -7.02
N THR A 403 33.76 -12.22 -5.99
CA THR A 403 34.15 -12.64 -4.63
C THR A 403 34.50 -14.12 -4.55
N THR A 404 33.78 -14.98 -5.27
CA THR A 404 34.09 -16.45 -5.32
C THR A 404 35.32 -16.76 -6.17
N ALA A 405 35.74 -15.89 -7.09
CA ALA A 405 36.97 -16.05 -7.87
C ALA A 405 38.23 -15.61 -7.12
N LEU A 406 38.08 -14.90 -6.01
CA LEU A 406 39.17 -14.40 -5.15
C LEU A 406 39.36 -15.22 -3.86
N SER A 407 38.44 -16.14 -3.55
CA SER A 407 38.48 -17.12 -2.43
C SER A 407 38.97 -18.46 -2.90
#